data_dff0a643dc7c90d50920ba5726b9f0a0
#
_entry.id   dff0a643dc7c90d50920ba5726b9f0a0
#
_cell.length_a   1.000
_cell.length_b   1.000
_cell.length_c   1.000
_cell.angle_alpha   90.00
_cell.angle_beta   90.00
_cell.angle_gamma   90.00
#
_symmetry.space_group_name_H-M   'P 1'
#
loop_
_entity.id
_entity.type
_entity.pdbx_description
1 polymer ?
#
loop_
_entity_poly.entity_id
_entity_poly.type
_entity_poly.pdbx_seq_one_letter_code
_entity_poly.pdbx_strand_id
1 'polypeptide(L)'
;MPTSAKNPDNVKHENAVFHVHGVTKIYQMGEVQVRALRGIDLDLYKGELVVMLGASGSGKSTLLNILGGLDSPTEGRVQYAGGDLTRASEKELTAYRRYHVGFVFQFYNLIPSLTALENIAVVTEISKTPMQPEEALKLVDLGDRLHHFPAQLSGGEQQRVAIARAIAKNPDVLLCDEPTGALDSKTGIVVLEALQRVNQELGTTTAVITHNASIAQMADRVIHLADGRISQVDVNETKLDPSQLSW
;
A
#
# COMPACT_ATOMS: atom_id res chain seq x y z
N MET A 1 12.16 4.94 43.78
CA MET A 1 12.47 4.02 42.68
C MET A 1 12.52 4.83 41.39
N PRO A 2 13.60 4.88 40.64
CA PRO A 2 13.66 5.68 39.43
C PRO A 2 12.86 4.96 38.33
N THR A 3 11.91 5.66 37.74
CA THR A 3 11.20 5.26 36.51
C THR A 3 12.18 5.21 35.37
N SER A 4 12.46 4.01 34.85
CA SER A 4 13.29 3.79 33.68
C SER A 4 12.65 4.53 32.48
N ALA A 5 13.29 5.59 32.03
CA ALA A 5 12.94 6.23 30.77
C ALA A 5 13.15 5.20 29.66
N LYS A 6 12.07 4.80 28.99
CA LYS A 6 12.14 3.94 27.80
C LYS A 6 12.93 4.71 26.72
N ASN A 7 13.96 4.07 26.19
CA ASN A 7 14.76 4.61 25.09
C ASN A 7 13.82 4.86 23.88
N PRO A 8 13.82 6.05 23.25
CA PRO A 8 12.92 6.37 22.13
C PRO A 8 13.05 5.41 20.95
N ASP A 9 14.21 4.78 20.74
CA ASP A 9 14.40 3.76 19.72
C ASP A 9 13.65 2.45 20.03
N ASN A 10 13.50 2.07 21.30
CA ASN A 10 12.74 0.91 21.71
C ASN A 10 11.22 1.09 21.54
N VAL A 11 10.71 2.33 21.68
CA VAL A 11 9.28 2.64 21.50
C VAL A 11 8.89 2.56 20.02
N LYS A 12 9.80 2.89 19.10
CA LYS A 12 9.56 2.74 17.65
C LYS A 12 9.46 1.27 17.24
N HIS A 13 10.33 0.40 17.74
CA HIS A 13 10.28 -1.03 17.43
C HIS A 13 9.01 -1.73 17.94
N GLU A 14 8.43 -1.29 19.08
CA GLU A 14 7.19 -1.89 19.60
C GLU A 14 5.94 -1.63 18.75
N ASN A 15 5.96 -0.62 17.84
CA ASN A 15 4.84 -0.24 16.99
C ASN A 15 5.00 -0.61 15.50
N ALA A 16 6.06 -1.31 15.12
CA ALA A 16 6.26 -1.71 13.74
C ALA A 16 5.31 -2.84 13.35
N VAL A 17 4.60 -2.64 12.24
CA VAL A 17 3.72 -3.64 11.60
C VAL A 17 4.55 -4.58 10.74
N PHE A 18 5.56 -4.04 10.05
CA PHE A 18 6.54 -4.82 9.30
C PHE A 18 7.94 -4.62 9.83
N HIS A 19 8.67 -5.73 9.90
CA HIS A 19 10.13 -5.76 10.03
C HIS A 19 10.71 -6.48 8.82
N VAL A 20 11.48 -5.76 8.03
CA VAL A 20 12.18 -6.27 6.84
C VAL A 20 13.67 -6.21 7.11
N HIS A 21 14.36 -7.34 7.03
CA HIS A 21 15.78 -7.40 7.31
C HIS A 21 16.56 -8.15 6.23
N GLY A 22 17.54 -7.46 5.63
CA GLY A 22 18.49 -8.00 4.66
C GLY A 22 17.82 -8.57 3.41
N VAL A 23 16.62 -8.09 3.03
CA VAL A 23 15.83 -8.69 1.94
C VAL A 23 16.49 -8.47 0.59
N THR A 24 16.75 -9.59 -0.10
CA THR A 24 17.20 -9.62 -1.50
C THR A 24 16.13 -10.26 -2.39
N LYS A 25 16.14 -9.90 -3.66
CA LYS A 25 15.33 -10.58 -4.69
C LYS A 25 16.09 -10.67 -6.00
N ILE A 26 16.24 -11.90 -6.48
CA ILE A 26 16.89 -12.22 -7.75
C ILE A 26 15.88 -12.97 -8.60
N TYR A 27 15.59 -12.43 -9.79
CA TYR A 27 14.80 -13.12 -10.81
C TYR A 27 15.71 -13.78 -11.81
N GLN A 28 15.46 -15.05 -12.12
CA GLN A 28 16.15 -15.77 -13.17
C GLN A 28 15.35 -15.68 -14.47
N MET A 29 15.89 -15.02 -15.48
CA MET A 29 15.28 -14.87 -16.81
C MET A 29 16.15 -15.58 -17.86
N GLY A 30 15.96 -16.89 -17.99
CA GLY A 30 16.86 -17.71 -18.81
C GLY A 30 18.28 -17.72 -18.22
N GLU A 31 19.26 -17.26 -18.98
CA GLU A 31 20.67 -17.14 -18.54
C GLU A 31 20.96 -15.83 -17.79
N VAL A 32 20.05 -14.87 -17.80
CA VAL A 32 20.24 -13.56 -17.18
C VAL A 32 19.64 -13.53 -15.78
N GLN A 33 20.41 -13.02 -14.81
CA GLN A 33 19.95 -12.73 -13.46
C GLN A 33 19.67 -11.25 -13.28
N VAL A 34 18.46 -10.91 -12.84
CA VAL A 34 18.08 -9.54 -12.47
C VAL A 34 17.98 -9.44 -10.95
N ARG A 35 18.89 -8.69 -10.35
CA ARG A 35 18.88 -8.41 -8.89
C ARG A 35 17.97 -7.21 -8.61
N ALA A 36 16.70 -7.47 -8.35
CA ALA A 36 15.68 -6.44 -8.12
C ALA A 36 15.81 -5.80 -6.73
N LEU A 37 16.18 -6.58 -5.69
CA LEU A 37 16.48 -6.07 -4.35
C LEU A 37 17.86 -6.58 -3.90
N ARG A 38 18.57 -5.73 -3.13
CA ARG A 38 19.99 -5.93 -2.80
C ARG A 38 20.30 -5.70 -1.31
N GLY A 39 19.45 -6.24 -0.43
CA GLY A 39 19.56 -6.09 1.01
C GLY A 39 18.78 -4.88 1.49
N ILE A 40 17.47 -5.04 1.64
CA ILE A 40 16.55 -4.03 2.18
C ILE A 40 16.38 -4.27 3.67
N ASP A 41 16.62 -3.21 4.45
CA ASP A 41 16.27 -3.11 5.87
C ASP A 41 15.24 -1.99 6.02
N LEU A 42 14.05 -2.32 6.54
CA LEU A 42 12.92 -1.39 6.62
C LEU A 42 11.92 -1.80 7.69
N ASP A 43 11.52 -0.86 8.54
CA ASP A 43 10.36 -0.98 9.40
C ASP A 43 9.22 -0.10 8.88
N LEU A 44 7.98 -0.62 8.87
CA LEU A 44 6.77 0.16 8.66
C LEU A 44 5.96 0.17 9.93
N TYR A 45 5.46 1.34 10.33
CA TYR A 45 4.77 1.53 11.60
C TYR A 45 3.26 1.58 11.42
N LYS A 46 2.56 1.20 12.48
CA LYS A 46 1.09 1.16 12.46
C LYS A 46 0.49 2.54 12.19
N GLY A 47 -0.43 2.60 11.23
CA GLY A 47 -1.19 3.80 10.88
C GLY A 47 -0.41 4.86 10.11
N GLU A 48 0.90 4.67 9.83
CA GLU A 48 1.66 5.64 9.02
C GLU A 48 1.27 5.58 7.54
N LEU A 49 1.37 6.71 6.88
CA LEU A 49 1.34 6.84 5.44
C LEU A 49 2.77 7.01 4.95
N VAL A 50 3.29 6.01 4.23
CA VAL A 50 4.64 6.00 3.68
C VAL A 50 4.60 6.14 2.17
N VAL A 51 5.46 6.99 1.62
CA VAL A 51 5.70 7.06 0.17
C VAL A 51 7.07 6.47 -0.16
N MET A 52 7.11 5.51 -1.07
CA MET A 52 8.33 4.92 -1.60
C MET A 52 8.61 5.51 -2.97
N LEU A 53 9.66 6.34 -3.05
CA LEU A 53 10.10 7.01 -4.27
C LEU A 53 11.26 6.28 -4.94
N GLY A 54 11.32 6.36 -6.25
CA GLY A 54 12.44 5.89 -7.04
C GLY A 54 12.10 5.79 -8.53
N ALA A 55 13.12 5.73 -9.37
CA ALA A 55 12.95 5.53 -10.80
C ALA A 55 12.29 4.18 -11.13
N SER A 56 11.79 4.03 -12.35
CA SER A 56 11.36 2.71 -12.86
C SER A 56 12.50 1.70 -12.74
N GLY A 57 12.19 0.49 -12.30
CA GLY A 57 13.20 -0.56 -12.11
C GLY A 57 14.02 -0.45 -10.80
N SER A 58 13.76 0.52 -9.92
CA SER A 58 14.50 0.66 -8.64
C SER A 58 14.16 -0.40 -7.60
N GLY A 59 13.18 -1.29 -7.84
CA GLY A 59 12.78 -2.37 -6.92
C GLY A 59 11.49 -2.12 -6.13
N LYS A 60 10.82 -0.97 -6.29
CA LYS A 60 9.61 -0.58 -5.52
C LYS A 60 8.49 -1.61 -5.59
N SER A 61 8.02 -1.97 -6.80
CA SER A 61 6.94 -2.95 -6.99
C SER A 61 7.35 -4.33 -6.50
N THR A 62 8.64 -4.71 -6.63
CA THR A 62 9.16 -5.96 -6.08
C THR A 62 9.06 -5.97 -4.54
N LEU A 63 9.48 -4.88 -3.88
CA LEU A 63 9.36 -4.76 -2.43
C LEU A 63 7.90 -4.79 -1.98
N LEU A 64 7.02 -4.04 -2.65
CA LEU A 64 5.60 -3.99 -2.35
C LEU A 64 4.94 -5.38 -2.52
N ASN A 65 5.28 -6.12 -3.57
CA ASN A 65 4.78 -7.48 -3.79
C ASN A 65 5.24 -8.46 -2.68
N ILE A 66 6.47 -8.30 -2.19
CA ILE A 66 6.98 -9.12 -1.08
C ILE A 66 6.26 -8.76 0.22
N LEU A 67 6.08 -7.47 0.53
CA LEU A 67 5.31 -7.02 1.69
C LEU A 67 3.86 -7.51 1.63
N GLY A 68 3.29 -7.53 0.44
CA GLY A 68 1.93 -8.02 0.20
C GLY A 68 1.78 -9.54 0.14
N GLY A 69 2.87 -10.31 0.24
CA GLY A 69 2.84 -11.76 0.13
C GLY A 69 2.44 -12.27 -1.26
N LEU A 70 2.64 -11.46 -2.31
CA LEU A 70 2.48 -11.86 -3.72
C LEU A 70 3.74 -12.46 -4.30
N ASP A 71 4.89 -12.19 -3.67
CA ASP A 71 6.19 -12.76 -4.03
C ASP A 71 6.97 -13.05 -2.74
N SER A 72 8.01 -13.87 -2.84
CA SER A 72 8.88 -14.22 -1.72
C SER A 72 10.29 -13.68 -1.95
N PRO A 73 11.01 -13.24 -0.91
CA PRO A 73 12.40 -12.85 -1.04
C PRO A 73 13.29 -14.04 -1.43
N THR A 74 14.43 -13.77 -2.06
CA THR A 74 15.46 -14.79 -2.30
C THR A 74 16.22 -15.07 -1.01
N GLU A 75 16.58 -14.02 -0.25
CA GLU A 75 17.22 -14.09 1.05
C GLU A 75 16.68 -12.98 1.96
N GLY A 76 17.02 -13.04 3.24
CA GLY A 76 16.56 -12.10 4.25
C GLY A 76 15.25 -12.53 4.89
N ARG A 77 14.64 -11.63 5.65
CA ARG A 77 13.45 -11.92 6.43
C ARG A 77 12.42 -10.79 6.34
N VAL A 78 11.15 -11.18 6.23
CA VAL A 78 10.00 -10.28 6.33
C VAL A 78 9.09 -10.79 7.43
N GLN A 79 8.84 -9.96 8.43
CA GLN A 79 7.90 -10.25 9.50
C GLN A 79 6.74 -9.24 9.45
N TYR A 80 5.55 -9.72 9.69
CA TYR A 80 4.33 -8.94 9.82
C TYR A 80 3.66 -9.28 11.15
N ALA A 81 3.40 -8.28 11.99
CA ALA A 81 2.75 -8.43 13.30
C ALA A 81 3.33 -9.62 14.12
N GLY A 82 4.65 -9.80 14.06
CA GLY A 82 5.37 -10.89 14.73
C GLY A 82 5.37 -12.24 14.01
N GLY A 83 4.58 -12.42 12.95
CA GLY A 83 4.59 -13.61 12.09
C GLY A 83 5.65 -13.53 10.99
N ASP A 84 6.28 -14.66 10.62
CA ASP A 84 7.32 -14.71 9.58
C ASP A 84 6.70 -15.03 8.21
N LEU A 85 6.57 -14.00 7.36
CA LEU A 85 6.04 -14.14 6.00
C LEU A 85 7.03 -14.88 5.07
N THR A 86 8.34 -14.82 5.35
CA THR A 86 9.36 -15.44 4.51
C THR A 86 9.23 -16.95 4.46
N ARG A 87 8.76 -17.55 5.55
CA ARG A 87 8.59 -19.00 5.70
C ARG A 87 7.14 -19.47 5.60
N ALA A 88 6.22 -18.51 5.36
CA ALA A 88 4.80 -18.82 5.28
C ALA A 88 4.48 -19.68 4.05
N SER A 89 3.62 -20.67 4.23
CA SER A 89 3.07 -21.49 3.14
C SER A 89 2.14 -20.66 2.26
N GLU A 90 1.87 -21.13 1.04
CA GLU A 90 0.89 -20.49 0.14
C GLU A 90 -0.50 -20.33 0.78
N LYS A 91 -0.91 -21.26 1.64
CA LYS A 91 -2.17 -21.18 2.39
C LYS A 91 -2.14 -20.01 3.39
N GLU A 92 -1.05 -19.84 4.10
CA GLU A 92 -0.85 -18.76 5.07
C GLU A 92 -0.73 -17.42 4.37
N LEU A 93 0.02 -17.31 3.26
CA LEU A 93 0.09 -16.11 2.44
C LEU A 93 -1.28 -15.74 1.83
N THR A 94 -2.07 -16.74 1.43
CA THR A 94 -3.45 -16.50 0.95
C THR A 94 -4.34 -15.95 2.07
N ALA A 95 -4.24 -16.48 3.30
CA ALA A 95 -4.97 -15.97 4.45
C ALA A 95 -4.49 -14.55 4.81
N TYR A 96 -3.19 -14.30 4.78
CA TYR A 96 -2.59 -12.99 5.00
C TYR A 96 -3.13 -11.94 4.01
N ARG A 97 -3.07 -12.21 2.69
CA ARG A 97 -3.63 -11.32 1.66
C ARG A 97 -5.13 -11.09 1.83
N ARG A 98 -5.86 -12.13 2.22
CA ARG A 98 -7.31 -12.06 2.41
C ARG A 98 -7.70 -11.15 3.56
N TYR A 99 -7.02 -11.25 4.70
CA TYR A 99 -7.49 -10.63 5.93
C TYR A 99 -6.74 -9.36 6.32
N HIS A 100 -5.50 -9.19 5.89
CA HIS A 100 -4.63 -8.13 6.39
C HIS A 100 -4.18 -7.12 5.35
N VAL A 101 -4.22 -7.45 4.04
CA VAL A 101 -3.67 -6.58 3.00
C VAL A 101 -4.72 -6.14 2.00
N GLY A 102 -4.88 -4.83 1.80
CA GLY A 102 -5.55 -4.22 0.66
C GLY A 102 -4.55 -3.88 -0.44
N PHE A 103 -4.89 -4.14 -1.70
CA PHE A 103 -4.08 -3.75 -2.85
C PHE A 103 -4.81 -2.76 -3.73
N VAL A 104 -4.09 -1.70 -4.13
CA VAL A 104 -4.51 -0.72 -5.14
C VAL A 104 -3.45 -0.70 -6.24
N PHE A 105 -3.84 -0.96 -7.48
CA PHE A 105 -2.95 -1.02 -8.63
C PHE A 105 -3.19 0.15 -9.57
N GLN A 106 -2.22 0.46 -10.41
CA GLN A 106 -2.28 1.52 -11.42
C GLN A 106 -3.45 1.32 -12.42
N PHE A 107 -3.77 0.09 -12.80
CA PHE A 107 -4.81 -0.27 -13.77
C PHE A 107 -6.08 -0.81 -13.09
N TYR A 108 -6.53 -0.21 -12.03
CA TYR A 108 -7.78 -0.43 -11.30
C TYR A 108 -8.19 -1.91 -11.04
N ASN A 109 -8.02 -2.79 -12.01
CA ASN A 109 -8.36 -4.22 -11.98
C ASN A 109 -9.81 -4.49 -11.53
N LEU A 110 -10.75 -3.65 -11.98
CA LEU A 110 -12.18 -3.86 -11.75
C LEU A 110 -12.71 -4.95 -12.67
N ILE A 111 -13.74 -5.67 -12.21
CA ILE A 111 -14.46 -6.65 -13.02
C ILE A 111 -15.46 -5.87 -13.89
N PRO A 112 -15.31 -5.85 -15.23
CA PRO A 112 -16.06 -4.96 -16.09
C PRO A 112 -17.58 -5.23 -16.13
N SER A 113 -17.99 -6.49 -15.86
CA SER A 113 -19.37 -6.93 -15.84
C SER A 113 -20.09 -6.71 -14.51
N LEU A 114 -19.40 -6.18 -13.51
CA LEU A 114 -19.94 -5.87 -12.20
C LEU A 114 -20.03 -4.36 -12.00
N THR A 115 -21.07 -3.90 -11.32
CA THR A 115 -21.20 -2.51 -10.85
C THR A 115 -20.13 -2.16 -9.83
N ALA A 116 -20.01 -0.88 -9.46
CA ALA A 116 -19.11 -0.45 -8.39
C ALA A 116 -19.40 -1.17 -7.07
N LEU A 117 -20.67 -1.27 -6.69
CA LEU A 117 -21.11 -1.98 -5.49
C LEU A 117 -20.73 -3.47 -5.55
N GLU A 118 -21.02 -4.15 -6.64
CA GLU A 118 -20.73 -5.58 -6.81
C GLU A 118 -19.23 -5.87 -6.86
N ASN A 119 -18.40 -4.98 -7.44
CA ASN A 119 -16.94 -5.10 -7.39
C ASN A 119 -16.40 -5.09 -5.96
N ILE A 120 -17.08 -4.44 -5.03
CA ILE A 120 -16.73 -4.42 -3.62
C ILE A 120 -17.34 -5.64 -2.91
N ALA A 121 -18.59 -5.98 -3.18
CA ALA A 121 -19.27 -7.11 -2.55
C ALA A 121 -18.49 -8.42 -2.70
N VAL A 122 -17.87 -8.67 -3.87
CA VAL A 122 -17.04 -9.88 -4.09
C VAL A 122 -15.95 -10.08 -3.03
N VAL A 123 -15.32 -9.01 -2.54
CA VAL A 123 -14.25 -9.13 -1.53
C VAL A 123 -14.80 -9.15 -0.10
N THR A 124 -15.98 -8.61 0.14
CA THR A 124 -16.62 -8.66 1.47
C THR A 124 -17.08 -10.06 1.82
N GLU A 125 -17.53 -10.86 0.85
CA GLU A 125 -17.96 -12.26 1.03
C GLU A 125 -16.87 -13.16 1.62
N ILE A 126 -15.59 -12.83 1.38
CA ILE A 126 -14.46 -13.65 1.84
C ILE A 126 -13.76 -13.05 3.08
N SER A 127 -14.24 -11.93 3.61
CA SER A 127 -13.66 -11.22 4.75
C SER A 127 -14.32 -11.64 6.07
N LYS A 128 -13.59 -11.49 7.18
CA LYS A 128 -14.11 -11.83 8.53
C LYS A 128 -14.99 -10.72 9.11
N THR A 129 -14.57 -9.49 8.94
CA THR A 129 -15.21 -8.28 9.49
C THR A 129 -15.27 -7.20 8.40
N PRO A 130 -15.99 -7.45 7.28
CA PRO A 130 -16.01 -6.49 6.19
C PRO A 130 -16.81 -5.24 6.55
N MET A 131 -16.42 -4.12 5.95
CA MET A 131 -17.24 -2.92 5.85
C MET A 131 -18.37 -3.15 4.86
N GLN A 132 -19.51 -2.49 5.04
CA GLN A 132 -20.57 -2.53 4.03
C GLN A 132 -20.08 -1.88 2.72
N PRO A 133 -20.35 -2.47 1.54
CA PRO A 133 -19.89 -1.93 0.26
C PRO A 133 -20.28 -0.47 0.03
N GLU A 134 -21.49 -0.08 0.47
CA GLU A 134 -22.00 1.29 0.38
C GLU A 134 -21.18 2.27 1.25
N GLU A 135 -20.75 1.83 2.43
CA GLU A 135 -19.91 2.63 3.33
C GLU A 135 -18.52 2.82 2.74
N ALA A 136 -17.94 1.77 2.16
CA ALA A 136 -16.65 1.86 1.47
C ALA A 136 -16.70 2.83 0.27
N LEU A 137 -17.79 2.83 -0.52
CA LEU A 137 -17.97 3.76 -1.62
C LEU A 137 -18.19 5.21 -1.14
N LYS A 138 -18.88 5.41 -0.02
CA LYS A 138 -19.04 6.76 0.58
C LYS A 138 -17.71 7.34 1.05
N LEU A 139 -16.82 6.52 1.64
CA LEU A 139 -15.49 6.96 2.08
C LEU A 139 -14.63 7.56 0.96
N VAL A 140 -14.88 7.13 -0.27
CA VAL A 140 -14.15 7.59 -1.47
C VAL A 140 -15.00 8.53 -2.36
N ASP A 141 -16.06 9.12 -1.81
CA ASP A 141 -16.99 10.04 -2.49
C ASP A 141 -17.65 9.46 -3.75
N LEU A 142 -18.11 8.21 -3.67
CA LEU A 142 -18.83 7.50 -4.73
C LEU A 142 -20.18 6.93 -4.29
N GLY A 143 -20.78 7.50 -3.25
CA GLY A 143 -22.08 7.07 -2.74
C GLY A 143 -23.24 7.22 -3.74
N ASP A 144 -23.09 8.02 -4.78
CA ASP A 144 -24.05 8.21 -5.88
C ASP A 144 -23.73 7.37 -7.13
N ARG A 145 -22.68 6.54 -7.08
CA ARG A 145 -22.18 5.72 -8.19
C ARG A 145 -22.32 4.21 -7.98
N LEU A 146 -23.07 3.77 -6.97
CA LEU A 146 -23.19 2.36 -6.56
C LEU A 146 -23.47 1.40 -7.72
N HIS A 147 -24.39 1.77 -8.59
CA HIS A 147 -24.89 0.92 -9.67
C HIS A 147 -24.27 1.21 -11.05
N HIS A 148 -23.20 2.02 -11.08
CA HIS A 148 -22.48 2.27 -12.33
C HIS A 148 -21.49 1.14 -12.61
N PHE A 149 -21.41 0.72 -13.86
CA PHE A 149 -20.38 -0.18 -14.35
C PHE A 149 -19.07 0.56 -14.60
N PRO A 150 -17.90 -0.11 -14.55
CA PRO A 150 -16.61 0.53 -14.82
C PRO A 150 -16.57 1.37 -16.10
N ALA A 151 -17.21 0.91 -17.17
CA ALA A 151 -17.28 1.65 -18.43
C ALA A 151 -18.05 2.99 -18.35
N GLN A 152 -18.83 3.21 -17.31
CA GLN A 152 -19.60 4.43 -17.06
C GLN A 152 -18.89 5.40 -16.10
N LEU A 153 -17.71 5.01 -15.59
CA LEU A 153 -16.91 5.75 -14.61
C LEU A 153 -15.68 6.32 -15.28
N SER A 154 -15.30 7.54 -14.89
CA SER A 154 -14.00 8.11 -15.23
C SER A 154 -12.84 7.29 -14.62
N GLY A 155 -11.61 7.46 -15.13
CA GLY A 155 -10.44 6.76 -14.60
C GLY A 155 -10.24 6.98 -13.09
N GLY A 156 -10.42 8.23 -12.62
CA GLY A 156 -10.33 8.54 -11.19
C GLY A 156 -11.46 7.93 -10.36
N GLU A 157 -12.69 7.85 -10.89
CA GLU A 157 -13.78 7.15 -10.21
C GLU A 157 -13.48 5.64 -10.15
N GLN A 158 -13.00 5.03 -11.23
CA GLN A 158 -12.58 3.62 -11.24
C GLN A 158 -11.47 3.35 -10.21
N GLN A 159 -10.50 4.24 -10.09
CA GLN A 159 -9.43 4.12 -9.09
C GLN A 159 -9.99 4.22 -7.66
N ARG A 160 -10.92 5.13 -7.42
CA ARG A 160 -11.59 5.23 -6.12
C ARG A 160 -12.45 4.00 -5.81
N VAL A 161 -13.12 3.38 -6.80
CA VAL A 161 -13.77 2.07 -6.61
C VAL A 161 -12.75 1.00 -6.25
N ALA A 162 -11.55 0.99 -6.88
CA ALA A 162 -10.49 0.04 -6.53
C ALA A 162 -9.96 0.25 -5.10
N ILE A 163 -9.86 1.51 -4.63
CA ILE A 163 -9.54 1.83 -3.24
C ILE A 163 -10.65 1.32 -2.31
N ALA A 164 -11.92 1.65 -2.59
CA ALA A 164 -13.07 1.18 -1.81
C ALA A 164 -13.09 -0.35 -1.70
N ARG A 165 -12.84 -1.06 -2.80
CA ARG A 165 -12.71 -2.52 -2.80
C ARG A 165 -11.57 -3.01 -1.92
N ALA A 166 -10.42 -2.33 -1.95
CA ALA A 166 -9.26 -2.72 -1.15
C ALA A 166 -9.51 -2.57 0.35
N ILE A 167 -10.24 -1.51 0.77
CA ILE A 167 -10.52 -1.21 2.18
C ILE A 167 -11.76 -1.91 2.73
N ALA A 168 -12.70 -2.32 1.87
CA ALA A 168 -13.96 -2.94 2.30
C ALA A 168 -13.78 -4.22 3.12
N LYS A 169 -12.65 -4.91 2.97
CA LYS A 169 -12.31 -6.06 3.81
C LYS A 169 -11.69 -5.69 5.16
N ASN A 170 -11.58 -4.38 5.48
CA ASN A 170 -11.02 -3.82 6.69
C ASN A 170 -9.56 -4.28 6.94
N PRO A 171 -8.63 -4.02 5.99
CA PRO A 171 -7.26 -4.49 6.08
C PRO A 171 -6.45 -3.65 7.07
N ASP A 172 -5.42 -4.27 7.68
CA ASP A 172 -4.45 -3.55 8.52
C ASP A 172 -3.47 -2.71 7.67
N VAL A 173 -3.25 -3.14 6.43
CA VAL A 173 -2.26 -2.54 5.51
C VAL A 173 -2.88 -2.31 4.13
N LEU A 174 -2.65 -1.13 3.57
CA LEU A 174 -3.00 -0.76 2.20
C LEU A 174 -1.73 -0.54 1.38
N LEU A 175 -1.54 -1.33 0.35
CA LEU A 175 -0.40 -1.29 -0.56
C LEU A 175 -0.83 -0.74 -1.92
N CYS A 176 -0.28 0.41 -2.31
CA CYS A 176 -0.68 1.14 -3.52
C CYS A 176 0.49 1.20 -4.50
N ASP A 177 0.32 0.57 -5.67
CA ASP A 177 1.29 0.60 -6.76
C ASP A 177 0.88 1.65 -7.80
N GLU A 178 1.58 2.79 -7.83
CA GLU A 178 1.37 3.91 -8.75
C GLU A 178 -0.13 4.33 -8.85
N PRO A 179 -0.81 4.64 -7.73
CA PRO A 179 -2.27 4.80 -7.71
C PRO A 179 -2.78 5.98 -8.55
N THR A 180 -1.90 6.90 -8.96
CA THR A 180 -2.21 8.06 -9.80
C THR A 180 -1.53 8.02 -11.17
N GLY A 181 -0.76 6.96 -11.46
CA GLY A 181 0.11 6.91 -12.63
C GLY A 181 -0.59 6.92 -14.00
N ALA A 182 -1.90 6.62 -14.04
CA ALA A 182 -2.73 6.66 -15.25
C ALA A 182 -3.69 7.85 -15.30
N LEU A 183 -3.55 8.84 -14.40
CA LEU A 183 -4.49 9.94 -14.20
C LEU A 183 -3.83 11.30 -14.47
N ASP A 184 -4.64 12.28 -14.89
CA ASP A 184 -4.23 13.67 -14.88
C ASP A 184 -4.10 14.21 -13.44
N SER A 185 -3.40 15.34 -13.27
CA SER A 185 -3.09 15.92 -11.96
C SER A 185 -4.33 16.18 -11.10
N LYS A 186 -5.40 16.75 -11.67
CA LYS A 186 -6.62 17.07 -10.91
C LYS A 186 -7.30 15.82 -10.39
N THR A 187 -7.44 14.84 -11.26
CA THR A 187 -8.03 13.53 -10.91
C THR A 187 -7.14 12.78 -9.93
N GLY A 188 -5.82 12.88 -10.08
CA GLY A 188 -4.84 12.28 -9.16
C GLY A 188 -4.94 12.85 -7.75
N ILE A 189 -5.13 14.18 -7.60
CA ILE A 189 -5.34 14.82 -6.29
C ILE A 189 -6.54 14.19 -5.57
N VAL A 190 -7.69 14.07 -6.23
CA VAL A 190 -8.91 13.48 -5.64
C VAL A 190 -8.68 12.03 -5.17
N VAL A 191 -7.87 11.26 -5.92
CA VAL A 191 -7.49 9.90 -5.51
C VAL A 191 -6.57 9.91 -4.29
N LEU A 192 -5.63 10.86 -4.20
CA LEU A 192 -4.75 10.98 -3.03
C LEU A 192 -5.51 11.47 -1.79
N GLU A 193 -6.49 12.36 -1.94
CA GLU A 193 -7.40 12.77 -0.87
C GLU A 193 -8.18 11.56 -0.31
N ALA A 194 -8.68 10.70 -1.19
CA ALA A 194 -9.36 9.48 -0.77
C ALA A 194 -8.41 8.52 -0.01
N LEU A 195 -7.17 8.34 -0.48
CA LEU A 195 -6.15 7.53 0.21
C LEU A 195 -5.78 8.11 1.58
N GLN A 196 -5.60 9.43 1.68
CA GLN A 196 -5.29 10.11 2.94
C GLN A 196 -6.46 9.95 3.93
N ARG A 197 -7.69 10.16 3.48
CA ARG A 197 -8.89 9.97 4.30
C ARG A 197 -8.99 8.54 4.84
N VAL A 198 -8.80 7.55 3.99
CA VAL A 198 -8.78 6.13 4.40
C VAL A 198 -7.70 5.87 5.45
N ASN A 199 -6.47 6.37 5.25
CA ASN A 199 -5.40 6.21 6.23
C ASN A 199 -5.78 6.85 7.58
N GLN A 200 -6.35 8.07 7.58
CA GLN A 200 -6.69 8.81 8.80
C GLN A 200 -7.91 8.23 9.52
N GLU A 201 -8.99 7.90 8.80
CA GLU A 201 -10.24 7.45 9.40
C GLU A 201 -10.20 5.99 9.86
N LEU A 202 -9.51 5.12 9.11
CA LEU A 202 -9.40 3.70 9.44
C LEU A 202 -8.14 3.35 10.22
N GLY A 203 -7.16 4.25 10.30
CA GLY A 203 -5.85 3.97 10.91
C GLY A 203 -5.05 2.88 10.17
N THR A 204 -5.37 2.64 8.89
CA THR A 204 -4.72 1.63 8.06
C THR A 204 -3.31 2.08 7.69
N THR A 205 -2.30 1.25 7.94
CA THR A 205 -0.93 1.52 7.48
C THR A 205 -0.89 1.54 5.96
N THR A 206 -0.51 2.66 5.36
CA THR A 206 -0.61 2.85 3.90
C THR A 206 0.77 3.05 3.31
N ALA A 207 1.16 2.21 2.35
CA ALA A 207 2.38 2.34 1.58
C ALA A 207 2.05 2.63 0.10
N VAL A 208 2.49 3.77 -0.39
CA VAL A 208 2.30 4.22 -1.77
C VAL A 208 3.63 4.19 -2.48
N ILE A 209 3.77 3.41 -3.54
CA ILE A 209 4.93 3.51 -4.43
C ILE A 209 4.60 4.40 -5.62
N THR A 210 5.53 5.31 -5.95
CA THR A 210 5.39 6.24 -7.06
C THR A 210 6.75 6.74 -7.54
N HIS A 211 6.77 7.28 -8.74
CA HIS A 211 7.90 8.05 -9.27
C HIS A 211 7.66 9.57 -9.18
N ASN A 212 6.49 10.00 -8.74
CA ASN A 212 6.14 11.41 -8.59
C ASN A 212 6.57 11.94 -7.22
N ALA A 213 7.61 12.80 -7.22
CA ALA A 213 8.20 13.36 -6.00
C ALA A 213 7.23 14.28 -5.22
N SER A 214 6.25 14.92 -5.89
CA SER A 214 5.31 15.81 -5.21
C SER A 214 4.46 15.06 -4.18
N ILE A 215 4.11 13.80 -4.46
CA ILE A 215 3.29 12.95 -3.56
C ILE A 215 4.01 12.70 -2.22
N ALA A 216 5.33 12.73 -2.19
CA ALA A 216 6.13 12.55 -0.98
C ALA A 216 5.75 13.55 0.14
N GLN A 217 5.29 14.74 -0.21
CA GLN A 217 5.01 15.81 0.75
C GLN A 217 3.77 15.55 1.62
N MET A 218 2.89 14.60 1.23
CA MET A 218 1.72 14.21 2.03
C MET A 218 2.00 13.04 3.00
N ALA A 219 3.15 12.38 2.89
CA ALA A 219 3.52 11.22 3.68
C ALA A 219 4.05 11.57 5.07
N ASP A 220 3.97 10.63 6.01
CA ASP A 220 4.71 10.71 7.29
C ASP A 220 6.21 10.48 7.06
N ARG A 221 6.54 9.49 6.21
CA ARG A 221 7.91 9.16 5.82
C ARG A 221 8.02 8.93 4.32
N VAL A 222 9.20 9.25 3.80
CA VAL A 222 9.57 9.02 2.40
C VAL A 222 10.77 8.08 2.36
N ILE A 223 10.63 6.98 1.64
CA ILE A 223 11.68 5.97 1.46
C ILE A 223 12.15 6.04 0.03
N HIS A 224 13.40 6.41 -0.18
CA HIS A 224 14.00 6.50 -1.50
C HIS A 224 14.67 5.19 -1.88
N LEU A 225 14.22 4.59 -3.00
CA LEU A 225 14.81 3.38 -3.55
C LEU A 225 15.62 3.71 -4.82
N ALA A 226 16.84 3.20 -4.86
CA ALA A 226 17.73 3.26 -6.01
C ALA A 226 18.48 1.92 -6.14
N ASP A 227 18.54 1.35 -7.33
CA ASP A 227 19.28 0.12 -7.64
C ASP A 227 19.02 -1.04 -6.67
N GLY A 228 17.78 -1.22 -6.25
CA GLY A 228 17.36 -2.27 -5.33
C GLY A 228 17.78 -2.07 -3.87
N ARG A 229 18.14 -0.85 -3.48
CA ARG A 229 18.53 -0.46 -2.11
C ARG A 229 17.73 0.73 -1.62
N ILE A 230 17.59 0.87 -0.30
CA ILE A 230 17.16 2.13 0.30
C ILE A 230 18.37 3.06 0.34
N SER A 231 18.26 4.20 -0.34
CA SER A 231 19.32 5.20 -0.40
C SER A 231 19.14 6.29 0.66
N GLN A 232 17.90 6.57 1.04
CA GLN A 232 17.56 7.62 2.00
C GLN A 232 16.18 7.35 2.61
N VAL A 233 15.98 7.79 3.85
CA VAL A 233 14.66 7.82 4.52
C VAL A 233 14.49 9.20 5.13
N ASP A 234 13.45 9.90 4.70
CA ASP A 234 13.07 11.22 5.22
C ASP A 234 11.81 11.11 6.08
N VAL A 235 11.73 11.94 7.11
CA VAL A 235 10.54 12.09 7.95
C VAL A 235 10.02 13.51 7.74
N ASN A 236 8.76 13.63 7.34
CA ASN A 236 8.13 14.94 7.19
C ASN A 236 7.64 15.42 8.57
N GLU A 237 8.16 16.54 9.05
CA GLU A 237 7.66 17.19 10.27
C GLU A 237 6.26 17.78 10.06
N THR A 238 5.98 18.24 8.84
CA THR A 238 4.68 18.77 8.42
C THR A 238 4.28 18.12 7.10
N LYS A 239 3.03 17.65 7.03
CA LYS A 239 2.47 17.05 5.81
C LYS A 239 1.63 18.08 5.06
N LEU A 240 1.75 18.10 3.73
CA LEU A 240 0.84 18.87 2.89
C LEU A 240 -0.46 18.11 2.69
N ASP A 241 -1.55 18.85 2.62
CA ASP A 241 -2.81 18.32 2.13
C ASP A 241 -2.68 18.00 0.62
N PRO A 242 -3.26 16.89 0.12
CA PRO A 242 -3.18 16.53 -1.29
C PRO A 242 -3.66 17.64 -2.23
N SER A 243 -4.62 18.47 -1.82
CA SER A 243 -5.11 19.64 -2.60
C SER A 243 -4.02 20.70 -2.86
N GLN A 244 -2.95 20.71 -2.07
CA GLN A 244 -1.82 21.65 -2.19
C GLN A 244 -0.69 21.10 -3.08
N LEU A 245 -0.80 19.82 -3.49
CA LEU A 245 0.20 19.18 -4.36
C LEU A 245 0.04 19.68 -5.81
N SER A 246 1.17 19.77 -6.50
CA SER A 246 1.22 20.12 -7.94
C SER A 246 2.26 19.25 -8.65
N TRP A 247 1.91 18.71 -9.81
CA TRP A 247 2.80 17.97 -10.72
C TRP A 247 2.36 18.08 -12.18
#